data_7b80fabdb1963ebb79b1c44145864a4e
#
_entry.id   7b80fabdb1963ebb79b1c44145864a4e
#
_cell.length_a   1.000
_cell.length_b   1.000
_cell.length_c   1.000
_cell.angle_alpha   90.00
_cell.angle_beta   90.00
_cell.angle_gamma   90.00
#
_symmetry.space_group_name_H-M   'P 1'
#
loop_
_entity.id
_entity.type
_entity.pdbx_description
1 polymer ?
#
loop_
_entity_poly.entity_id
_entity_poly.type
_entity_poly.pdbx_seq_one_letter_code
_entity_poly.pdbx_strand_id
1 'polypeptide(L)'
;TLEISFARPTPLTLGFAGMVIGVILYLIWTNLIVTAWSNATNLTDGLDGLAAGVSIFVFGAYTFIAYFQRIQACTQPDVNRAACYSTRDPLDLAIFCAALIGALAGFLWWNASPAQIFMGDTGSLALGGAVAGLSILTQTQLLAIVVGGLFVAVVLSAVIQISVFKATGKRVFRMAPLHHHFEL
;
A
#
# COMPACT_ATOMS: atom_id res chain seq x y z
N THR A 1 -12.81 14.09 -4.42
CA THR A 1 -11.94 14.80 -5.37
C THR A 1 -11.33 13.79 -6.35
N LEU A 2 -11.34 14.11 -7.66
CA LEU A 2 -10.77 13.27 -8.73
C LEU A 2 -9.26 13.59 -8.89
N GLU A 3 -8.51 13.52 -7.79
CA GLU A 3 -7.14 14.00 -7.71
C GLU A 3 -6.17 12.88 -7.37
N ILE A 4 -4.98 12.93 -7.96
CA ILE A 4 -3.84 12.11 -7.56
C ILE A 4 -3.14 12.86 -6.42
N SER A 5 -2.84 12.18 -5.31
CA SER A 5 -2.29 12.81 -4.11
C SER A 5 -1.02 12.14 -3.62
N PHE A 6 -0.09 12.96 -3.11
CA PHE A 6 1.12 12.48 -2.41
C PHE A 6 0.85 12.40 -0.90
N ALA A 7 1.00 13.47 -0.18
CA ALA A 7 0.57 13.62 1.22
C ALA A 7 -0.61 14.57 1.34
N ARG A 8 -0.91 15.29 0.27
CA ARG A 8 -2.02 16.22 0.07
C ARG A 8 -2.48 16.13 -1.37
N PRO A 9 -3.71 16.58 -1.70
CA PRO A 9 -4.14 16.72 -3.08
C PRO A 9 -3.11 17.50 -3.90
N THR A 10 -2.69 16.94 -5.03
CA THR A 10 -1.80 17.61 -5.96
C THR A 10 -2.65 18.36 -7.01
N PRO A 11 -2.08 19.30 -7.78
CA PRO A 11 -2.79 19.94 -8.89
C PRO A 11 -3.11 18.97 -10.05
N LEU A 12 -2.66 17.71 -9.96
CA LEU A 12 -2.96 16.68 -10.96
C LEU A 12 -4.39 16.18 -10.78
N THR A 13 -5.34 16.84 -11.42
CA THR A 13 -6.74 16.42 -11.41
C THR A 13 -7.06 15.61 -12.65
N LEU A 14 -7.76 14.50 -12.50
CA LEU A 14 -8.22 13.68 -13.61
C LEU A 14 -9.50 14.25 -14.26
N GLY A 15 -10.03 15.35 -13.71
CA GLY A 15 -11.21 16.05 -14.20
C GLY A 15 -10.97 17.03 -15.35
N PHE A 16 -9.75 17.12 -15.89
CA PHE A 16 -9.38 18.08 -16.94
C PHE A 16 -10.17 17.92 -18.25
N ALA A 17 -10.66 16.73 -18.56
CA ALA A 17 -11.42 16.42 -19.78
C ALA A 17 -12.95 16.40 -19.57
N GLY A 18 -13.43 16.97 -18.46
CA GLY A 18 -14.84 16.97 -18.08
C GLY A 18 -15.20 15.92 -17.04
N MET A 19 -16.39 16.06 -16.43
CA MET A 19 -16.81 15.26 -15.27
C MET A 19 -16.89 13.78 -15.57
N VAL A 20 -17.50 13.37 -16.70
CA VAL A 20 -17.71 11.95 -17.03
C VAL A 20 -16.38 11.25 -17.32
N ILE A 21 -15.53 11.87 -18.15
CA ILE A 21 -14.22 11.32 -18.49
C ILE A 21 -13.34 11.28 -17.23
N GLY A 22 -13.39 12.31 -16.38
CA GLY A 22 -12.67 12.37 -15.12
C GLY A 22 -13.04 11.24 -14.17
N VAL A 23 -14.32 10.90 -14.06
CA VAL A 23 -14.80 9.76 -13.25
C VAL A 23 -14.26 8.44 -13.81
N ILE A 24 -14.33 8.24 -15.13
CA ILE A 24 -13.81 7.02 -15.77
C ILE A 24 -12.31 6.88 -15.53
N LEU A 25 -11.53 7.94 -15.72
CA LEU A 25 -10.09 7.94 -15.47
C LEU A 25 -9.77 7.65 -14.00
N TYR A 26 -10.54 8.21 -13.08
CA TYR A 26 -10.36 7.96 -11.65
C TYR A 26 -10.70 6.51 -11.27
N LEU A 27 -11.71 5.91 -11.87
CA LEU A 27 -12.03 4.50 -11.67
C LEU A 27 -10.92 3.59 -12.21
N ILE A 28 -10.35 3.91 -13.37
CA ILE A 28 -9.19 3.18 -13.93
C ILE A 28 -7.99 3.31 -12.97
N TRP A 29 -7.71 4.52 -12.49
CA TRP A 29 -6.62 4.80 -11.54
C TRP A 29 -6.79 4.01 -10.25
N THR A 30 -7.99 4.02 -9.66
CA THR A 30 -8.31 3.29 -8.43
C THR A 30 -8.15 1.77 -8.62
N ASN A 31 -8.64 1.23 -9.74
CA ASN A 31 -8.46 -0.17 -10.08
C ASN A 31 -6.99 -0.55 -10.22
N LEU A 32 -6.20 0.30 -10.86
CA LEU A 32 -4.76 0.10 -11.00
C LEU A 32 -4.07 0.06 -9.63
N ILE A 33 -4.40 0.97 -8.71
CA ILE A 33 -3.86 1.00 -7.35
C ILE A 33 -4.23 -0.29 -6.61
N VAL A 34 -5.50 -0.67 -6.61
CA VAL A 34 -5.97 -1.87 -5.91
C VAL A 34 -5.28 -3.12 -6.45
N THR A 35 -5.24 -3.27 -7.77
CA THR A 35 -4.61 -4.42 -8.42
C THR A 35 -3.10 -4.45 -8.14
N ALA A 36 -2.42 -3.31 -8.21
CA ALA A 36 -0.99 -3.22 -7.97
C ALA A 36 -0.64 -3.63 -6.53
N TRP A 37 -1.33 -3.06 -5.53
CA TRP A 37 -1.07 -3.37 -4.12
C TRP A 37 -1.44 -4.80 -3.74
N SER A 38 -2.60 -5.31 -4.22
CA SER A 38 -2.99 -6.70 -3.95
C SER A 38 -1.96 -7.68 -4.49
N ASN A 39 -1.53 -7.51 -5.75
CA ASN A 39 -0.51 -8.38 -6.33
C ASN A 39 0.87 -8.19 -5.68
N ALA A 40 1.23 -6.96 -5.30
CA ALA A 40 2.51 -6.71 -4.65
C ALA A 40 2.63 -7.42 -3.30
N THR A 41 1.56 -7.37 -2.51
CA THR A 41 1.51 -8.07 -1.22
C THR A 41 1.50 -9.57 -1.41
N ASN A 42 0.75 -10.09 -2.38
CA ASN A 42 0.71 -11.52 -2.72
C ASN A 42 2.08 -12.04 -3.18
N LEU A 43 2.78 -11.30 -4.04
CA LEU A 43 4.14 -11.66 -4.45
C LEU A 43 5.16 -11.65 -3.31
N THR A 44 4.89 -10.89 -2.25
CA THR A 44 5.77 -10.81 -1.07
C THR A 44 5.51 -11.95 -0.08
N ASP A 45 4.35 -12.61 -0.16
CA ASP A 45 3.97 -13.76 0.69
C ASP A 45 4.67 -15.07 0.25
N GLY A 46 5.95 -14.98 -0.09
CA GLY A 46 6.79 -16.10 -0.50
C GLY A 46 7.72 -16.62 0.60
N LEU A 47 7.85 -15.92 1.71
CA LEU A 47 8.67 -16.30 2.87
C LEU A 47 7.87 -16.21 4.17
N ASP A 48 8.16 -17.15 5.08
CA ASP A 48 7.56 -17.21 6.42
C ASP A 48 7.70 -15.88 7.15
N GLY A 49 6.57 -15.27 7.53
CA GLY A 49 6.50 -14.03 8.29
C GLY A 49 6.78 -12.75 7.51
N LEU A 50 7.25 -12.81 6.26
CA LEU A 50 7.66 -11.62 5.52
C LEU A 50 6.47 -10.70 5.22
N ALA A 51 5.43 -11.20 4.57
CA ALA A 51 4.26 -10.40 4.21
C ALA A 51 3.54 -9.85 5.44
N ALA A 52 3.36 -10.67 6.47
CA ALA A 52 2.74 -10.27 7.73
C ALA A 52 3.58 -9.19 8.46
N GLY A 53 4.89 -9.41 8.58
CA GLY A 53 5.80 -8.48 9.24
C GLY A 53 5.85 -7.12 8.54
N VAL A 54 6.02 -7.11 7.21
CA VAL A 54 6.01 -5.84 6.43
C VAL A 54 4.68 -5.12 6.54
N SER A 55 3.56 -5.86 6.49
CA SER A 55 2.22 -5.30 6.63
C SER A 55 2.02 -4.59 7.98
N ILE A 56 2.56 -5.13 9.08
CA ILE A 56 2.52 -4.49 10.41
C ILE A 56 3.18 -3.09 10.35
N PHE A 57 4.35 -2.97 9.72
CA PHE A 57 5.03 -1.68 9.58
C PHE A 57 4.26 -0.71 8.69
N VAL A 58 3.69 -1.18 7.58
CA VAL A 58 2.88 -0.36 6.67
C VAL A 58 1.63 0.15 7.37
N PHE A 59 0.88 -0.71 8.07
CA PHE A 59 -0.30 -0.29 8.84
C PHE A 59 0.07 0.58 10.04
N GLY A 60 1.24 0.36 10.65
CA GLY A 60 1.79 1.25 11.68
C GLY A 60 2.01 2.67 11.16
N ALA A 61 2.63 2.81 9.99
CA ALA A 61 2.80 4.09 9.32
C ALA A 61 1.44 4.74 8.98
N TYR A 62 0.47 3.96 8.49
CA TYR A 62 -0.88 4.47 8.20
C TYR A 62 -1.66 4.86 9.46
N THR A 63 -1.46 4.16 10.58
CA THR A 63 -2.01 4.56 11.89
C THR A 63 -1.51 5.95 12.26
N PHE A 64 -0.20 6.17 12.12
CA PHE A 64 0.41 7.47 12.39
C PHE A 64 -0.08 8.57 11.43
N ILE A 65 -0.13 8.29 10.12
CA ILE A 65 -0.63 9.22 9.09
C ILE A 65 -2.07 9.61 9.38
N ALA A 66 -2.95 8.65 9.63
CA ALA A 66 -4.36 8.89 9.88
C ALA A 66 -4.57 9.68 11.21
N TYR A 67 -3.82 9.34 12.25
CA TYR A 67 -3.86 10.10 13.51
C TYR A 67 -3.35 11.54 13.33
N PHE A 68 -2.29 11.73 12.57
CA PHE A 68 -1.79 13.07 12.24
C PHE A 68 -2.83 13.88 11.45
N GLN A 69 -3.49 13.28 10.47
CA GLN A 69 -4.57 13.91 9.71
C GLN A 69 -5.77 14.26 10.60
N ARG A 70 -6.05 13.45 11.65
CA ARG A 70 -7.10 13.74 12.63
C ARG A 70 -6.78 14.99 13.47
N ILE A 71 -5.54 15.14 13.92
CA ILE A 71 -5.12 16.32 14.68
C ILE A 71 -5.16 17.58 13.81
N GLN A 72 -4.79 17.46 12.54
CA GLN A 72 -4.73 18.55 11.57
C GLN A 72 -5.98 18.64 10.67
N ALA A 73 -7.11 18.07 11.11
CA ALA A 73 -8.35 18.12 10.33
C ALA A 73 -8.92 19.54 10.27
N CYS A 74 -9.50 19.91 9.13
CA CYS A 74 -10.12 21.22 8.91
C CYS A 74 -11.31 21.50 9.85
N THR A 75 -11.79 20.49 10.55
CA THR A 75 -12.82 20.59 11.58
C THR A 75 -12.31 21.05 12.94
N GLN A 76 -11.00 21.07 13.15
CA GLN A 76 -10.39 21.53 14.42
C GLN A 76 -10.33 23.06 14.47
N PRO A 77 -10.67 23.70 15.61
CA PRO A 77 -10.73 25.15 15.73
C PRO A 77 -9.37 25.84 15.61
N ASP A 78 -8.29 25.17 16.07
CA ASP A 78 -6.97 25.78 16.21
C ASP A 78 -6.05 25.52 15.02
N VAL A 79 -6.56 24.85 13.94
CA VAL A 79 -5.74 24.46 12.79
C VAL A 79 -5.84 25.51 11.68
N ASN A 80 -4.68 25.85 11.10
CA ASN A 80 -4.61 26.73 9.94
C ASN A 80 -5.39 26.15 8.74
N ARG A 81 -6.47 26.81 8.37
CA ARG A 81 -7.36 26.38 7.29
C ARG A 81 -6.69 26.26 5.92
N ALA A 82 -5.58 26.95 5.71
CA ALA A 82 -4.81 26.83 4.46
C ALA A 82 -3.95 25.56 4.40
N ALA A 83 -3.74 24.89 5.55
CA ALA A 83 -2.86 23.74 5.67
C ALA A 83 -3.52 22.51 6.30
N CYS A 84 -4.84 22.53 6.48
CA CYS A 84 -5.58 21.44 7.10
C CYS A 84 -5.84 20.27 6.14
N TYR A 85 -6.22 19.12 6.71
CA TYR A 85 -6.61 17.92 5.96
C TYR A 85 -8.13 17.77 5.92
N SER A 86 -8.67 17.48 4.74
CA SER A 86 -10.09 17.20 4.51
C SER A 86 -10.40 15.70 4.40
N THR A 87 -9.58 14.87 5.03
CA THR A 87 -9.76 13.42 5.04
C THR A 87 -11.03 13.04 5.80
N ARG A 88 -11.83 12.14 5.24
CA ARG A 88 -13.04 11.62 5.88
C ARG A 88 -12.67 10.62 6.96
N ASP A 89 -13.20 10.84 8.17
CA ASP A 89 -13.14 9.94 9.32
C ASP A 89 -11.72 9.35 9.60
N PRO A 90 -10.67 10.20 9.72
CA PRO A 90 -9.30 9.70 9.85
C PRO A 90 -9.05 8.92 11.14
N LEU A 91 -9.84 9.13 12.19
CA LEU A 91 -9.75 8.36 13.42
C LEU A 91 -10.17 6.90 13.18
N ASP A 92 -11.25 6.67 12.44
CA ASP A 92 -11.75 5.34 12.15
C ASP A 92 -10.74 4.56 11.28
N LEU A 93 -10.05 5.26 10.37
CA LEU A 93 -8.95 4.67 9.59
C LEU A 93 -7.77 4.27 10.49
N ALA A 94 -7.44 5.08 11.50
CA ALA A 94 -6.39 4.73 12.46
C ALA A 94 -6.78 3.52 13.31
N ILE A 95 -8.03 3.43 13.76
CA ILE A 95 -8.55 2.28 14.52
C ILE A 95 -8.55 1.03 13.65
N PHE A 96 -8.96 1.13 12.39
CA PHE A 96 -8.90 0.02 11.44
C PHE A 96 -7.47 -0.50 11.25
N CYS A 97 -6.50 0.39 11.06
CA CYS A 97 -5.08 0.02 10.98
C CYS A 97 -4.59 -0.68 12.25
N ALA A 98 -4.93 -0.15 13.43
CA ALA A 98 -4.55 -0.73 14.71
C ALA A 98 -5.14 -2.13 14.91
N ALA A 99 -6.39 -2.36 14.48
CA ALA A 99 -7.02 -3.67 14.51
C ALA A 99 -6.29 -4.67 13.60
N LEU A 100 -5.91 -4.25 12.39
CA LEU A 100 -5.11 -5.08 11.47
C LEU A 100 -3.73 -5.41 12.05
N ILE A 101 -3.07 -4.46 12.69
CA ILE A 101 -1.78 -4.70 13.36
C ILE A 101 -1.94 -5.76 14.44
N GLY A 102 -2.98 -5.66 15.28
CA GLY A 102 -3.25 -6.65 16.32
C GLY A 102 -3.51 -8.06 15.75
N ALA A 103 -4.31 -8.15 14.69
CA ALA A 103 -4.59 -9.42 14.02
C ALA A 103 -3.31 -10.02 13.40
N LEU A 104 -2.51 -9.18 12.71
CA LEU A 104 -1.26 -9.61 12.08
C LEU A 104 -0.19 -9.98 13.10
N ALA A 105 -0.11 -9.31 14.25
CA ALA A 105 0.80 -9.66 15.32
C ALA A 105 0.46 -11.04 15.91
N GLY A 106 -0.84 -11.31 16.13
CA GLY A 106 -1.31 -12.65 16.54
C GLY A 106 -1.03 -13.73 15.49
N PHE A 107 -1.27 -13.42 14.21
CA PHE A 107 -0.97 -14.33 13.11
C PHE A 107 0.54 -14.58 12.97
N LEU A 108 1.37 -13.54 13.07
CA LEU A 108 2.82 -13.63 12.92
C LEU A 108 3.46 -14.54 13.96
N TRP A 109 2.87 -14.68 15.14
CA TRP A 109 3.34 -15.61 16.17
C TRP A 109 3.44 -17.06 15.66
N TRP A 110 2.51 -17.46 14.78
CA TRP A 110 2.45 -18.80 14.19
C TRP A 110 3.00 -18.87 12.77
N ASN A 111 3.14 -17.72 12.10
CA ASN A 111 3.67 -17.60 10.74
C ASN A 111 5.16 -17.26 10.70
N ALA A 112 5.78 -16.91 11.84
CA ALA A 112 7.24 -16.75 11.93
C ALA A 112 7.96 -18.07 11.70
N SER A 113 9.13 -18.00 11.04
CA SER A 113 9.89 -19.19 10.64
C SER A 113 10.35 -20.04 11.87
N PRO A 114 10.15 -21.36 11.85
CA PRO A 114 9.42 -22.16 10.86
C PRO A 114 7.90 -22.01 10.98
N ALA A 115 7.24 -21.61 9.90
CA ALA A 115 5.81 -21.30 9.91
C ALA A 115 4.96 -22.56 10.16
N GLN A 116 3.99 -22.43 11.07
CA GLN A 116 2.99 -23.46 11.36
C GLN A 116 1.67 -23.20 10.62
N ILE A 117 1.41 -21.94 10.24
CA ILE A 117 0.26 -21.52 9.45
C ILE A 117 0.71 -20.60 8.34
N PHE A 118 0.01 -20.60 7.20
CA PHE A 118 0.29 -19.77 6.04
C PHE A 118 -0.87 -18.85 5.75
N MET A 119 -0.59 -17.65 5.24
CA MET A 119 -1.60 -16.64 4.95
C MET A 119 -2.43 -16.99 3.72
N GLY A 120 -1.79 -17.47 2.67
CA GLY A 120 -2.39 -17.78 1.38
C GLY A 120 -2.90 -16.54 0.64
N ASP A 121 -3.36 -16.75 -0.61
CA ASP A 121 -3.79 -15.66 -1.50
C ASP A 121 -4.93 -14.81 -0.92
N THR A 122 -5.86 -15.43 -0.19
CA THR A 122 -6.99 -14.69 0.41
C THR A 122 -6.52 -13.63 1.39
N GLY A 123 -5.55 -13.96 2.25
CA GLY A 123 -5.01 -13.03 3.24
C GLY A 123 -4.12 -11.97 2.59
N SER A 124 -3.17 -12.39 1.77
CA SER A 124 -2.20 -11.49 1.14
C SER A 124 -2.85 -10.50 0.17
N LEU A 125 -3.82 -10.94 -0.66
CA LEU A 125 -4.58 -10.04 -1.53
C LEU A 125 -5.45 -9.07 -0.73
N ALA A 126 -6.06 -9.53 0.38
CA ALA A 126 -6.86 -8.67 1.24
C ALA A 126 -6.03 -7.58 1.92
N LEU A 127 -4.81 -7.90 2.40
CA LEU A 127 -3.89 -6.92 2.98
C LEU A 127 -3.46 -5.87 1.95
N GLY A 128 -3.14 -6.28 0.72
CA GLY A 128 -2.84 -5.36 -0.37
C GLY A 128 -4.03 -4.46 -0.72
N GLY A 129 -5.25 -5.02 -0.75
CA GLY A 129 -6.49 -4.27 -0.90
C GLY A 129 -6.70 -3.25 0.23
N ALA A 130 -6.37 -3.61 1.48
CA ALA A 130 -6.44 -2.70 2.62
C ALA A 130 -5.43 -1.53 2.48
N VAL A 131 -4.18 -1.80 2.07
CA VAL A 131 -3.17 -0.76 1.78
C VAL A 131 -3.67 0.19 0.69
N ALA A 132 -4.21 -0.36 -0.40
CA ALA A 132 -4.79 0.42 -1.49
C ALA A 132 -5.93 1.32 -1.00
N GLY A 133 -6.89 0.75 -0.27
CA GLY A 133 -8.03 1.48 0.31
C GLY A 133 -7.57 2.61 1.23
N LEU A 134 -6.62 2.33 2.14
CA LEU A 134 -6.05 3.34 3.02
C LEU A 134 -5.38 4.47 2.24
N SER A 135 -4.56 4.15 1.22
CA SER A 135 -3.87 5.15 0.39
C SER A 135 -4.83 6.09 -0.34
N ILE A 136 -5.98 5.58 -0.77
CA ILE A 136 -7.02 6.36 -1.45
C ILE A 136 -7.78 7.22 -0.43
N LEU A 137 -8.21 6.62 0.69
CA LEU A 137 -9.02 7.30 1.72
C LEU A 137 -8.23 8.38 2.45
N THR A 138 -6.96 8.14 2.74
CA THR A 138 -6.05 9.14 3.36
C THR A 138 -5.47 10.13 2.36
N GLN A 139 -5.80 10.01 1.07
CA GLN A 139 -5.24 10.84 -0.01
C GLN A 139 -3.69 10.81 -0.04
N THR A 140 -3.11 9.62 0.07
CA THR A 140 -1.65 9.40 0.12
C THR A 140 -1.19 8.35 -0.90
N GLN A 141 -1.82 8.32 -2.08
CA GLN A 141 -1.61 7.27 -3.09
C GLN A 141 -0.14 7.13 -3.53
N LEU A 142 0.54 8.26 -3.76
CA LEU A 142 1.96 8.24 -4.13
C LEU A 142 2.87 8.02 -2.91
N LEU A 143 2.49 8.52 -1.73
CA LEU A 143 3.22 8.25 -0.48
C LEU A 143 3.19 6.77 -0.13
N ALA A 144 2.12 6.06 -0.48
CA ALA A 144 2.01 4.62 -0.30
C ALA A 144 3.20 3.85 -0.92
N ILE A 145 3.73 4.31 -2.06
CA ILE A 145 4.89 3.72 -2.72
C ILE A 145 6.12 3.75 -1.80
N VAL A 146 6.29 4.82 -1.04
CA VAL A 146 7.39 4.98 -0.08
C VAL A 146 7.12 4.14 1.17
N VAL A 147 5.91 4.24 1.72
CA VAL A 147 5.49 3.51 2.93
C VAL A 147 5.56 1.99 2.72
N GLY A 148 5.08 1.51 1.58
CA GLY A 148 5.13 0.10 1.18
C GLY A 148 6.36 -0.25 0.32
N GLY A 149 7.47 0.48 0.48
CA GLY A 149 8.65 0.38 -0.37
C GLY A 149 9.19 -1.05 -0.55
N LEU A 150 9.06 -1.91 0.46
CA LEU A 150 9.49 -3.30 0.35
C LEU A 150 8.59 -4.09 -0.62
N PHE A 151 7.29 -3.95 -0.57
CA PHE A 151 6.36 -4.55 -1.52
C PHE A 151 6.68 -4.08 -2.95
N VAL A 152 6.94 -2.78 -3.11
CA VAL A 152 7.32 -2.18 -4.40
C VAL A 152 8.64 -2.76 -4.90
N ALA A 153 9.66 -2.88 -4.04
CA ALA A 153 10.94 -3.46 -4.40
C ALA A 153 10.83 -4.91 -4.86
N VAL A 154 10.00 -5.71 -4.18
CA VAL A 154 9.74 -7.11 -4.56
C VAL A 154 9.13 -7.19 -5.97
N VAL A 155 8.08 -6.39 -6.24
CA VAL A 155 7.44 -6.36 -7.57
C VAL A 155 8.40 -5.86 -8.65
N LEU A 156 9.11 -4.75 -8.38
CA LEU A 156 10.06 -4.19 -9.35
C LEU A 156 11.17 -5.19 -9.68
N SER A 157 11.67 -5.95 -8.72
CA SER A 157 12.68 -6.99 -8.98
C SER A 157 12.16 -8.06 -9.93
N ALA A 158 10.91 -8.50 -9.76
CA ALA A 158 10.28 -9.46 -10.65
C ALA A 158 10.06 -8.91 -12.07
N VAL A 159 9.55 -7.67 -12.16
CA VAL A 159 9.33 -6.99 -13.45
C VAL A 159 10.65 -6.79 -14.18
N ILE A 160 11.69 -6.31 -13.53
CA ILE A 160 13.03 -6.12 -14.10
C ILE A 160 13.58 -7.47 -14.60
N GLN A 161 13.51 -8.51 -13.76
CA GLN A 161 13.98 -9.85 -14.13
C GLN A 161 13.30 -10.38 -15.41
N ILE A 162 11.97 -10.31 -15.44
CA ILE A 162 11.18 -10.81 -16.59
C ILE A 162 11.48 -9.99 -17.84
N SER A 163 11.53 -8.66 -17.72
CA SER A 163 11.74 -7.76 -18.86
C SER A 163 13.13 -7.94 -19.47
N VAL A 164 14.17 -7.96 -18.62
CA VAL A 164 15.55 -8.14 -19.10
C VAL A 164 15.75 -9.56 -19.65
N PHE A 165 15.20 -10.57 -19.00
CA PHE A 165 15.31 -11.95 -19.50
C PHE A 165 14.64 -12.12 -20.87
N LYS A 166 13.46 -11.54 -21.09
CA LYS A 166 12.78 -11.55 -22.39
C LYS A 166 13.57 -10.80 -23.46
N ALA A 167 14.24 -9.71 -23.10
CA ALA A 167 14.99 -8.88 -24.05
C ALA A 167 16.39 -9.43 -24.39
N THR A 168 17.09 -10.02 -23.40
CA THR A 168 18.51 -10.36 -23.52
C THR A 168 18.84 -11.84 -23.32
N GLY A 169 17.90 -12.65 -22.81
CA GLY A 169 18.13 -14.04 -22.39
C GLY A 169 18.99 -14.17 -21.13
N LYS A 170 19.40 -13.04 -20.50
CA LYS A 170 20.25 -13.06 -19.31
C LYS A 170 19.45 -12.71 -18.04
N ARG A 171 19.83 -13.32 -16.91
CA ARG A 171 19.23 -13.06 -15.61
C ARG A 171 19.95 -11.88 -14.94
N VAL A 172 19.21 -10.94 -14.35
CA VAL A 172 19.74 -9.83 -13.53
C VAL A 172 19.97 -10.32 -12.10
N PHE A 173 18.98 -10.97 -11.54
CA PHE A 173 19.04 -11.55 -10.19
C PHE A 173 19.24 -13.07 -10.30
N ARG A 174 19.91 -13.66 -9.30
CA ARG A 174 20.04 -15.14 -9.21
C ARG A 174 18.68 -15.81 -9.18
N MET A 175 17.76 -15.24 -8.38
CA MET A 175 16.37 -15.62 -8.31
C MET A 175 15.49 -14.38 -8.12
N ALA A 176 14.27 -14.38 -8.62
CA ALA A 176 13.27 -13.33 -8.46
C ALA A 176 11.97 -13.99 -7.98
N PRO A 177 11.21 -13.34 -7.11
CA PRO A 177 11.37 -12.00 -6.52
C PRO A 177 12.58 -11.82 -5.58
N LEU A 178 12.91 -10.57 -5.24
CA LEU A 178 14.15 -10.17 -4.56
C LEU A 178 14.45 -10.94 -3.25
N HIS A 179 13.44 -11.29 -2.48
CA HIS A 179 13.61 -12.02 -1.22
C HIS A 179 14.25 -13.41 -1.43
N HIS A 180 13.91 -14.12 -2.50
CA HIS A 180 14.57 -15.39 -2.85
C HIS A 180 16.01 -15.24 -3.32
N HIS A 181 16.44 -14.04 -3.74
CA HIS A 181 17.84 -13.78 -4.07
C HIS A 181 18.76 -13.89 -2.84
N PHE A 182 18.23 -13.56 -1.66
CA PHE A 182 18.98 -13.58 -0.39
C PHE A 182 18.93 -14.93 0.33
N GLU A 183 18.08 -15.87 -0.10
CA GLU A 183 18.05 -17.24 0.42
C GLU A 183 19.14 -18.15 -0.18
N LEU A 184 19.73 -17.75 -1.30
CA LEU A 184 20.80 -18.48 -2.02
C LEU A 184 22.18 -17.95 -1.62
#